data_ff2f27a9fbcdc25d7ec87afbbaa3015e
#
_entry.id   ff2f27a9fbcdc25d7ec87afbbaa3015e
#
_cell.length_a   1.000
_cell.length_b   1.000
_cell.length_c   1.000
_cell.angle_alpha   90.00
_cell.angle_beta   90.00
_cell.angle_gamma   90.00
#
_symmetry.space_group_name_H-M   'P 1'
#
loop_
_entity.id
_entity.type
_entity.pdbx_description
1 polymer ?
#
loop_
_entity_poly.entity_id
_entity_poly.type
_entity_poly.pdbx_seq_one_letter_code
_entity_poly.pdbx_strand_id
1 'polypeptide(L)'
;FRSKCLRSFIHKRLWMKERKSLRVFDLTTEQYIYNVDSLFQQFGLKDKVADLIIDSEKHCWFLTPGSSVYMYDAETKSIEQVCRNDEFMEYYGGLLGVESHGKYSWMVHQKGAIRCYDLEKKRFVHQLDFLKDQLKPDDRVVLKILDNGDFWLMWDRGVGYYDVYNKKWNQISGIQLGHYSWFTSMDVDKGGNAWVGTVIDGFYVIDMHNFSVTRTLDIPLLSGNTVRNGIQSIYCDRENNSVWIGLYNQGMCYYHPSMNKIVLYNKKMINGDWKGEEIRCMLETSKGEILMGTTQGVYRYEPETKSMNRFYHEFSQKNCRVLYEDSKKRVWVGTYHDGLYCIDHGKVQSYDYPDTDYQNELDFSNIRVMVEDSSGRLWVSIYGGVGLFNPENGQINLLSEQFPELKKYKVANALAIDNQSRLVVGSDNGLYIYDPATNKIWIPEEDGQANSIFNQGSIKYNQILKDHEGTLWFATQYGLSVLTYNGQSYTLGKEEGLSKAILNVVEDKNHDIWISTVTSIYKIKVDRRADKYSFHVISCLSEDEIRQDDLYSFPSLMTRDNQLFLGLMNGFIAFSPENMIDNQCLNRPLFTSFRLFRAKYITDVSYLIKH
;
A
#
# COMPACT_ATOMS: atom_id res chain seq x y z
N PHE A 1 15.55 -31.16 -10.25
CA PHE A 1 16.89 -30.57 -10.04
C PHE A 1 16.74 -29.31 -9.17
N ARG A 2 16.85 -29.44 -7.86
CA ARG A 2 16.76 -28.32 -6.91
C ARG A 2 18.18 -27.93 -6.49
N SER A 3 18.75 -26.87 -7.05
CA SER A 3 19.97 -26.28 -6.51
C SER A 3 19.59 -25.41 -5.29
N LYS A 4 19.73 -25.95 -4.10
CA LYS A 4 19.67 -25.15 -2.86
C LYS A 4 20.95 -24.28 -2.84
N CYS A 5 20.84 -23.01 -3.16
CA CYS A 5 21.89 -22.05 -2.90
C CYS A 5 21.63 -21.48 -1.50
N LEU A 6 22.17 -22.11 -0.47
CA LEU A 6 22.17 -21.56 0.89
C LEU A 6 23.23 -20.46 0.96
N ARG A 7 22.80 -19.26 1.33
CA ARG A 7 23.69 -18.11 1.59
C ARG A 7 23.39 -17.60 2.99
N SER A 8 24.39 -17.54 3.80
CA SER A 8 24.29 -16.94 5.13
C SER A 8 25.54 -16.14 5.44
N PHE A 9 25.38 -15.07 6.24
CA PHE A 9 26.45 -14.15 6.59
C PHE A 9 26.87 -14.38 8.04
N ILE A 10 28.14 -14.73 8.24
CA ILE A 10 28.76 -14.82 9.55
C ILE A 10 30.06 -14.02 9.52
N HIS A 11 30.23 -13.05 10.39
CA HIS A 11 31.44 -12.23 10.53
C HIS A 11 31.98 -11.71 9.19
N LYS A 12 31.14 -11.04 8.37
CA LYS A 12 31.49 -10.55 7.03
C LYS A 12 31.88 -11.64 6.02
N ARG A 13 31.53 -12.89 6.27
CA ARG A 13 31.75 -14.02 5.38
C ARG A 13 30.43 -14.56 4.87
N LEU A 14 30.39 -14.81 3.57
CA LEU A 14 29.25 -15.43 2.90
C LEU A 14 29.52 -16.93 2.73
N TRP A 15 28.74 -17.76 3.40
CA TRP A 15 28.79 -19.20 3.27
C TRP A 15 27.83 -19.64 2.17
N MET A 16 28.34 -20.33 1.16
CA MET A 16 27.59 -20.69 -0.03
C MET A 16 27.66 -22.17 -0.31
N LYS A 17 26.49 -22.76 -0.55
CA LYS A 17 26.37 -24.11 -1.07
C LYS A 17 26.18 -24.04 -2.58
N GLU A 18 27.14 -24.58 -3.32
CA GLU A 18 27.06 -24.81 -4.76
C GLU A 18 26.75 -26.30 -5.03
N ARG A 19 26.40 -26.64 -6.28
CA ARG A 19 25.98 -28.01 -6.62
C ARG A 19 26.93 -29.13 -6.16
N LYS A 20 28.24 -28.88 -6.08
CA LYS A 20 29.28 -29.85 -5.77
C LYS A 20 30.30 -29.40 -4.73
N SER A 21 30.13 -28.20 -4.18
CA SER A 21 31.10 -27.62 -3.25
C SER A 21 30.44 -26.64 -2.29
N LEU A 22 30.99 -26.57 -1.11
CA LEU A 22 30.71 -25.55 -0.11
C LEU A 22 31.87 -24.57 -0.08
N ARG A 23 31.61 -23.29 -0.28
CA ARG A 23 32.62 -22.22 -0.35
C ARG A 23 32.34 -21.12 0.63
N VAL A 24 33.38 -20.47 1.08
CA VAL A 24 33.31 -19.29 1.92
C VAL A 24 33.95 -18.13 1.19
N PHE A 25 33.19 -17.05 1.04
CA PHE A 25 33.60 -15.81 0.42
C PHE A 25 33.73 -14.72 1.49
N ASP A 26 34.87 -14.06 1.54
CA ASP A 26 35.11 -12.95 2.47
C ASP A 26 34.71 -11.62 1.81
N LEU A 27 33.75 -10.92 2.44
CA LEU A 27 33.24 -9.64 1.94
C LEU A 27 34.24 -8.48 2.12
N THR A 28 35.21 -8.64 2.99
CA THR A 28 36.22 -7.60 3.23
C THR A 28 37.33 -7.64 2.18
N THR A 29 37.74 -8.85 1.81
CA THR A 29 38.79 -9.06 0.80
C THR A 29 38.25 -9.31 -0.59
N GLU A 30 36.92 -9.50 -0.72
CA GLU A 30 36.23 -9.86 -1.96
C GLU A 30 36.77 -11.13 -2.63
N GLN A 31 37.26 -12.07 -1.83
CA GLN A 31 37.87 -13.31 -2.32
C GLN A 31 37.26 -14.54 -1.67
N TYR A 32 37.30 -15.65 -2.41
CA TYR A 32 37.04 -16.97 -1.80
C TYR A 32 38.18 -17.34 -0.89
N ILE A 33 37.85 -17.58 0.39
CA ILE A 33 38.85 -17.93 1.39
C ILE A 33 39.23 -19.40 1.28
N TYR A 34 38.25 -20.29 1.24
CA TYR A 34 38.46 -21.74 1.16
C TYR A 34 37.19 -22.47 0.68
N ASN A 35 37.41 -23.74 0.29
CA ASN A 35 36.37 -24.75 0.20
C ASN A 35 36.20 -25.38 1.58
N VAL A 36 34.98 -25.72 2.01
CA VAL A 36 34.69 -26.26 3.34
C VAL A 36 35.39 -27.60 3.59
N ASP A 37 35.65 -28.43 2.58
CA ASP A 37 36.46 -29.65 2.72
C ASP A 37 37.88 -29.31 3.17
N SER A 38 38.46 -28.19 2.74
CA SER A 38 39.79 -27.71 3.18
C SER A 38 39.77 -27.27 4.64
N LEU A 39 38.65 -26.73 5.12
CA LEU A 39 38.47 -26.45 6.55
C LEU A 39 38.52 -27.73 7.39
N PHE A 40 37.84 -28.79 6.96
CA PHE A 40 37.83 -30.07 7.64
C PHE A 40 39.24 -30.66 7.72
N GLN A 41 40.03 -30.57 6.66
CA GLN A 41 41.42 -31.02 6.63
C GLN A 41 42.29 -30.28 7.65
N GLN A 42 42.08 -29.00 7.90
CA GLN A 42 42.80 -28.22 8.91
C GLN A 42 42.58 -28.74 10.33
N PHE A 43 41.41 -29.38 10.58
CA PHE A 43 41.10 -30.02 11.86
C PHE A 43 41.45 -31.52 11.87
N GLY A 44 42.16 -32.01 10.85
CA GLY A 44 42.54 -33.42 10.76
C GLY A 44 41.39 -34.37 10.41
N LEU A 45 40.24 -33.83 9.98
CA LEU A 45 39.08 -34.63 9.59
C LEU A 45 39.20 -35.07 8.13
N LYS A 46 38.93 -36.34 7.85
CA LYS A 46 39.00 -36.94 6.50
C LYS A 46 37.65 -36.97 5.79
N ASP A 47 36.58 -36.65 6.50
CA ASP A 47 35.23 -36.68 5.96
C ASP A 47 35.01 -35.55 4.93
N LYS A 48 34.22 -35.86 3.92
CA LYS A 48 33.72 -34.82 2.99
C LYS A 48 32.43 -34.21 3.51
N VAL A 49 32.22 -32.92 3.27
CA VAL A 49 30.99 -32.25 3.67
C VAL A 49 29.96 -32.36 2.56
N ALA A 50 28.81 -32.94 2.87
CA ALA A 50 27.70 -33.10 1.94
C ALA A 50 26.71 -31.93 2.01
N ASP A 51 26.46 -31.40 3.20
CA ASP A 51 25.53 -30.31 3.44
C ASP A 51 25.98 -29.40 4.60
N LEU A 52 25.40 -28.20 4.62
CA LEU A 52 25.63 -27.17 5.62
C LEU A 52 24.30 -26.57 6.05
N ILE A 53 24.08 -26.48 7.35
CA ILE A 53 22.99 -25.70 7.95
C ILE A 53 23.64 -24.66 8.85
N ILE A 54 23.12 -23.43 8.82
CA ILE A 54 23.55 -22.36 9.70
C ILE A 54 22.35 -21.94 10.52
N ASP A 55 22.50 -21.99 11.85
CA ASP A 55 21.45 -21.61 12.78
C ASP A 55 21.42 -20.09 13.07
N SER A 56 20.43 -19.61 13.82
CA SER A 56 20.28 -18.19 14.16
C SER A 56 21.44 -17.66 15.04
N GLU A 57 22.10 -18.51 15.80
CA GLU A 57 23.26 -18.16 16.63
C GLU A 57 24.60 -18.27 15.88
N LYS A 58 24.51 -18.49 14.55
CA LYS A 58 25.65 -18.51 13.63
C LYS A 58 26.59 -19.71 13.79
N HIS A 59 26.17 -20.80 14.42
CA HIS A 59 26.89 -22.04 14.35
C HIS A 59 26.74 -22.67 12.96
N CYS A 60 27.81 -23.23 12.44
CA CYS A 60 27.80 -23.97 11.19
C CYS A 60 27.71 -25.47 11.45
N TRP A 61 26.61 -26.09 11.04
CA TRP A 61 26.37 -27.51 11.18
C TRP A 61 26.67 -28.21 9.86
N PHE A 62 27.72 -29.00 9.86
CA PHE A 62 28.17 -29.76 8.70
C PHE A 62 27.66 -31.19 8.75
N LEU A 63 27.10 -31.63 7.64
CA LEU A 63 26.63 -32.99 7.44
C LEU A 63 27.56 -33.69 6.46
N THR A 64 27.97 -34.93 6.82
CA THR A 64 28.73 -35.76 5.90
C THR A 64 27.84 -36.75 5.15
N PRO A 65 28.27 -37.32 4.01
CA PRO A 65 27.54 -38.36 3.32
C PRO A 65 27.25 -39.58 4.19
N GLY A 66 28.13 -39.85 5.13
CA GLY A 66 27.99 -40.91 6.15
C GLY A 66 27.10 -40.51 7.32
N SER A 67 26.38 -39.39 7.27
CA SER A 67 25.47 -38.88 8.30
C SER A 67 26.09 -38.52 9.65
N SER A 68 27.40 -38.34 9.71
CA SER A 68 28.01 -37.66 10.85
C SER A 68 27.68 -36.18 10.83
N VAL A 69 27.46 -35.60 12.00
CA VAL A 69 27.14 -34.18 12.18
C VAL A 69 28.26 -33.52 12.97
N TYR A 70 28.80 -32.45 12.43
CA TYR A 70 29.82 -31.63 13.06
C TYR A 70 29.27 -30.20 13.26
N MET A 71 29.55 -29.62 14.41
CA MET A 71 29.30 -28.21 14.69
C MET A 71 30.61 -27.43 14.60
N TYR A 72 30.64 -26.39 13.85
CA TYR A 72 31.75 -25.42 13.78
C TYR A 72 31.29 -24.09 14.36
N ASP A 73 31.98 -23.65 15.38
CA ASP A 73 31.85 -22.33 15.95
C ASP A 73 32.87 -21.40 15.27
N ALA A 74 32.35 -20.38 14.58
CA ALA A 74 33.18 -19.43 13.83
C ALA A 74 33.91 -18.43 14.74
N GLU A 75 33.44 -18.21 15.97
CA GLU A 75 34.08 -17.30 16.93
C GLU A 75 35.29 -17.96 17.58
N THR A 76 35.12 -19.16 18.14
CA THR A 76 36.18 -19.91 18.77
C THR A 76 37.06 -20.65 17.77
N LYS A 77 36.65 -20.74 16.51
CA LYS A 77 37.27 -21.52 15.45
C LYS A 77 37.47 -22.98 15.85
N SER A 78 36.53 -23.56 16.55
CA SER A 78 36.53 -24.96 16.97
C SER A 78 35.54 -25.79 16.18
N ILE A 79 35.84 -27.09 16.01
CA ILE A 79 34.93 -28.04 15.39
C ILE A 79 34.71 -29.21 16.35
N GLU A 80 33.45 -29.59 16.48
CA GLU A 80 33.05 -30.68 17.37
C GLU A 80 32.20 -31.71 16.62
N GLN A 81 32.47 -32.99 16.82
CA GLN A 81 31.59 -34.04 16.30
C GLN A 81 30.45 -34.29 17.29
N VAL A 82 29.23 -33.94 16.86
CA VAL A 82 28.01 -34.04 17.69
C VAL A 82 27.35 -35.42 17.57
N CYS A 83 27.38 -36.01 16.38
CA CYS A 83 26.84 -37.34 16.12
C CYS A 83 27.77 -38.18 15.26
N ARG A 84 27.90 -39.48 15.60
CA ARG A 84 28.57 -40.48 14.76
C ARG A 84 27.59 -41.36 14.02
N ASN A 85 27.99 -41.83 12.86
CA ASN A 85 27.19 -42.56 11.88
C ASN A 85 26.53 -43.87 12.40
N ASP A 86 27.24 -44.64 13.20
CA ASP A 86 26.91 -46.03 13.40
C ASP A 86 25.72 -46.33 14.32
N GLU A 87 25.36 -45.39 15.22
CA GLU A 87 24.22 -45.54 16.14
C GLU A 87 22.99 -44.76 15.72
N PHE A 88 23.15 -43.77 14.84
CA PHE A 88 22.12 -42.79 14.54
C PHE A 88 21.28 -43.08 13.31
N MET A 89 21.88 -43.60 12.25
CA MET A 89 21.17 -43.81 10.98
C MET A 89 20.06 -44.84 11.08
N GLU A 90 20.31 -45.91 11.87
CA GLU A 90 19.34 -46.98 12.03
C GLU A 90 18.08 -46.51 12.80
N TYR A 91 18.26 -45.65 13.80
CA TYR A 91 17.16 -45.19 14.65
C TYR A 91 16.51 -43.90 14.18
N TYR A 92 17.28 -42.91 13.73
CA TYR A 92 16.80 -41.55 13.52
C TYR A 92 16.82 -41.08 12.05
N GLY A 93 17.62 -41.70 11.22
CA GLY A 93 17.91 -41.21 9.87
C GLY A 93 18.78 -39.95 9.87
N GLY A 94 18.99 -39.37 8.70
CA GLY A 94 19.79 -38.15 8.54
C GLY A 94 19.16 -36.91 9.20
N LEU A 95 19.96 -35.85 9.38
CA LEU A 95 19.54 -34.57 9.89
C LEU A 95 18.85 -33.77 8.80
N LEU A 96 17.64 -33.24 9.08
CA LEU A 96 16.85 -32.39 8.16
C LEU A 96 16.95 -30.91 8.52
N GLY A 97 17.02 -30.55 9.81
CA GLY A 97 17.10 -29.20 10.29
C GLY A 97 17.72 -29.09 11.66
N VAL A 98 18.32 -27.96 11.96
CA VAL A 98 18.85 -27.60 13.26
C VAL A 98 18.66 -26.12 13.51
N GLU A 99 18.36 -25.78 14.77
CA GLU A 99 18.28 -24.41 15.26
C GLU A 99 18.75 -24.34 16.69
N SER A 100 19.47 -23.29 17.05
CA SER A 100 20.04 -23.11 18.39
C SER A 100 19.42 -21.90 19.08
N HIS A 101 19.31 -22.01 20.41
CA HIS A 101 18.96 -20.91 21.29
C HIS A 101 19.66 -21.06 22.64
N GLY A 102 20.55 -20.13 22.94
CA GLY A 102 21.43 -20.22 24.11
C GLY A 102 22.27 -21.50 24.10
N LYS A 103 22.22 -22.28 25.15
CA LYS A 103 22.97 -23.53 25.25
C LYS A 103 22.31 -24.76 24.61
N TYR A 104 21.16 -24.61 24.00
CA TYR A 104 20.40 -25.72 23.43
C TYR A 104 20.31 -25.65 21.93
N SER A 105 20.62 -26.76 21.25
CA SER A 105 20.44 -26.93 19.82
C SER A 105 19.42 -28.04 19.56
N TRP A 106 18.32 -27.67 18.87
CA TRP A 106 17.28 -28.63 18.52
C TRP A 106 17.50 -29.14 17.09
N MET A 107 17.48 -30.46 16.95
CA MET A 107 17.76 -31.18 15.71
C MET A 107 16.58 -32.02 15.29
N VAL A 108 16.16 -31.89 14.03
CA VAL A 108 15.07 -32.67 13.45
C VAL A 108 15.64 -33.73 12.51
N HIS A 109 15.30 -34.98 12.76
CA HIS A 109 15.76 -36.13 12.02
C HIS A 109 14.72 -36.66 11.03
N GLN A 110 15.19 -37.37 9.97
CA GLN A 110 14.36 -37.89 8.88
C GLN A 110 13.22 -38.83 9.35
N LYS A 111 13.43 -39.59 10.43
CA LYS A 111 12.39 -40.47 10.98
C LYS A 111 11.46 -39.78 11.99
N GLY A 112 11.51 -38.43 12.04
CA GLY A 112 10.58 -37.64 12.83
C GLY A 112 10.98 -37.40 14.28
N ALA A 113 12.13 -37.89 14.71
CA ALA A 113 12.65 -37.58 16.04
C ALA A 113 13.19 -36.15 16.08
N ILE A 114 12.85 -35.42 17.14
CA ILE A 114 13.38 -34.08 17.42
C ILE A 114 14.21 -34.21 18.70
N ARG A 115 15.47 -33.84 18.63
CA ARG A 115 16.41 -34.04 19.74
C ARG A 115 17.07 -32.74 20.15
N CYS A 116 17.21 -32.53 21.45
CA CYS A 116 17.87 -31.36 22.03
C CYS A 116 19.28 -31.72 22.46
N TYR A 117 20.28 -31.04 21.92
CA TYR A 117 21.68 -31.15 22.32
C TYR A 117 22.06 -29.97 23.22
N ASP A 118 22.66 -30.28 24.38
CA ASP A 118 23.19 -29.27 25.30
C ASP A 118 24.65 -29.00 24.94
N LEU A 119 24.92 -27.78 24.44
CA LEU A 119 26.23 -27.35 23.95
C LEU A 119 27.29 -27.30 25.07
N GLU A 120 26.88 -27.01 26.32
CA GLU A 120 27.79 -26.98 27.47
C GLU A 120 28.11 -28.39 27.95
N LYS A 121 27.09 -29.24 28.08
CA LYS A 121 27.24 -30.63 28.57
C LYS A 121 27.68 -31.60 27.49
N LYS A 122 27.67 -31.17 26.24
CA LYS A 122 28.05 -31.95 25.07
C LYS A 122 27.31 -33.30 24.97
N ARG A 123 26.00 -33.28 25.23
CA ARG A 123 25.15 -34.47 25.20
C ARG A 123 23.69 -34.13 24.86
N PHE A 124 22.97 -35.11 24.32
CA PHE A 124 21.54 -35.00 24.15
C PHE A 124 20.83 -35.08 25.50
N VAL A 125 19.88 -34.15 25.72
CA VAL A 125 19.14 -33.98 26.98
C VAL A 125 17.65 -34.26 26.85
N HIS A 126 17.07 -34.03 25.67
CA HIS A 126 15.65 -34.26 25.40
C HIS A 126 15.45 -34.91 24.03
N GLN A 127 14.35 -35.68 23.92
CA GLN A 127 13.86 -36.24 22.66
C GLN A 127 12.33 -36.14 22.60
N LEU A 128 11.82 -35.82 21.43
CA LEU A 128 10.40 -35.70 21.12
C LEU A 128 10.12 -36.50 19.84
N ASP A 129 9.06 -37.30 19.84
CA ASP A 129 8.75 -38.23 18.74
C ASP A 129 7.38 -37.99 18.07
N PHE A 130 6.81 -36.79 18.23
CA PHE A 130 5.48 -36.47 17.72
C PHE A 130 5.40 -36.35 16.19
N LEU A 131 6.52 -36.26 15.48
CA LEU A 131 6.58 -36.27 14.00
C LEU A 131 6.97 -37.65 13.44
N LYS A 132 6.96 -38.68 14.25
CA LYS A 132 7.29 -40.02 13.78
C LYS A 132 6.38 -40.41 12.62
N ASP A 133 6.97 -40.91 11.54
CA ASP A 133 6.29 -41.29 10.29
C ASP A 133 5.58 -40.17 9.51
N GLN A 134 5.68 -38.92 9.94
CA GLN A 134 5.12 -37.77 9.21
C GLN A 134 6.09 -37.13 8.22
N LEU A 135 7.40 -37.30 8.44
CA LEU A 135 8.44 -36.73 7.59
C LEU A 135 8.88 -37.68 6.49
N LYS A 136 9.26 -37.13 5.35
CA LYS A 136 9.92 -37.84 4.26
C LYS A 136 11.40 -37.51 4.25
N PRO A 137 12.25 -38.39 3.73
CA PRO A 137 13.70 -38.15 3.69
C PRO A 137 14.13 -36.88 2.97
N ASP A 138 13.33 -36.43 2.04
CA ASP A 138 13.60 -35.22 1.22
C ASP A 138 12.85 -33.98 1.69
N ASP A 139 12.07 -34.07 2.77
CA ASP A 139 11.33 -32.92 3.28
C ASP A 139 12.28 -31.80 3.70
N ARG A 140 11.92 -30.59 3.39
CA ARG A 140 12.56 -29.42 3.99
C ARG A 140 11.99 -29.23 5.37
N VAL A 141 12.87 -28.96 6.29
CA VAL A 141 12.49 -28.64 7.66
C VAL A 141 13.07 -27.29 8.01
N VAL A 142 12.22 -26.42 8.54
CA VAL A 142 12.61 -25.14 9.13
C VAL A 142 12.14 -25.13 10.56
N LEU A 143 13.06 -24.91 11.47
CA LEU A 143 12.83 -24.78 12.90
C LEU A 143 13.13 -23.33 13.30
N LYS A 144 12.27 -22.72 14.11
CA LYS A 144 12.45 -21.37 14.65
C LYS A 144 12.13 -21.38 16.13
N ILE A 145 13.11 -21.07 16.96
CA ILE A 145 12.98 -21.04 18.41
C ILE A 145 12.67 -19.61 18.86
N LEU A 146 11.73 -19.49 19.78
CA LEU A 146 11.32 -18.22 20.40
C LEU A 146 12.15 -17.96 21.67
N ASP A 147 12.12 -16.71 22.15
CA ASP A 147 12.89 -16.29 23.33
C ASP A 147 12.49 -17.03 24.62
N ASN A 148 11.27 -17.53 24.70
CA ASN A 148 10.77 -18.38 25.82
C ASN A 148 11.17 -19.86 25.69
N GLY A 149 11.86 -20.24 24.61
CA GLY A 149 12.27 -21.62 24.33
C GLY A 149 11.25 -22.44 23.55
N ASP A 150 10.05 -21.96 23.35
CA ASP A 150 9.06 -22.58 22.47
C ASP A 150 9.53 -22.52 21.02
N PHE A 151 8.99 -23.38 20.16
CA PHE A 151 9.40 -23.34 18.78
C PHE A 151 8.30 -23.63 17.77
N TRP A 152 8.44 -23.00 16.61
CA TRP A 152 7.72 -23.32 15.38
C TRP A 152 8.53 -24.30 14.54
N LEU A 153 7.83 -25.28 13.97
CA LEU A 153 8.42 -26.24 13.05
C LEU A 153 7.58 -26.35 11.79
N MET A 154 8.22 -26.23 10.63
CA MET A 154 7.63 -26.38 9.31
C MET A 154 8.33 -27.52 8.57
N TRP A 155 7.56 -28.34 7.88
CA TRP A 155 8.05 -29.27 6.86
C TRP A 155 7.23 -29.14 5.58
N ASP A 156 7.60 -29.82 4.50
CA ASP A 156 7.00 -29.57 3.17
C ASP A 156 5.45 -29.58 3.16
N ARG A 157 4.81 -30.30 4.10
CA ARG A 157 3.35 -30.46 4.14
C ARG A 157 2.69 -30.12 5.48
N GLY A 158 3.42 -29.59 6.41
CA GLY A 158 2.86 -29.28 7.71
C GLY A 158 3.58 -28.16 8.44
N VAL A 159 2.87 -27.60 9.39
CA VAL A 159 3.38 -26.59 10.33
C VAL A 159 2.85 -26.93 11.71
N GLY A 160 3.64 -26.71 12.74
CA GLY A 160 3.20 -26.88 14.11
C GLY A 160 4.00 -26.05 15.09
N TYR A 161 3.47 -25.94 16.28
CA TYR A 161 4.05 -25.19 17.41
C TYR A 161 4.23 -26.11 18.61
N TYR A 162 5.39 -26.05 19.23
CA TYR A 162 5.69 -26.78 20.45
C TYR A 162 5.87 -25.82 21.62
N ASP A 163 5.00 -25.98 22.62
CA ASP A 163 5.08 -25.31 23.91
C ASP A 163 5.98 -26.15 24.82
N VAL A 164 7.15 -25.65 25.11
CA VAL A 164 8.17 -26.38 25.91
C VAL A 164 7.75 -26.50 27.37
N TYR A 165 7.11 -25.48 27.92
CA TYR A 165 6.67 -25.47 29.31
C TYR A 165 5.56 -26.51 29.57
N ASN A 166 4.52 -26.50 28.73
CA ASN A 166 3.40 -27.44 28.85
C ASN A 166 3.67 -28.77 28.15
N LYS A 167 4.81 -28.93 27.48
CA LYS A 167 5.17 -30.12 26.67
C LYS A 167 4.08 -30.49 25.65
N LYS A 168 3.46 -29.48 25.04
CA LYS A 168 2.34 -29.66 24.16
C LYS A 168 2.70 -29.35 22.72
N TRP A 169 2.41 -30.30 21.83
CA TRP A 169 2.47 -30.11 20.40
C TRP A 169 1.11 -29.68 19.85
N ASN A 170 1.08 -28.59 19.08
CA ASN A 170 -0.09 -28.09 18.38
C ASN A 170 0.21 -28.10 16.87
N GLN A 171 -0.30 -29.10 16.18
CA GLN A 171 -0.24 -29.14 14.73
C GLN A 171 -1.30 -28.18 14.17
N ILE A 172 -0.86 -27.30 13.25
CA ILE A 172 -1.74 -26.30 12.68
C ILE A 172 -2.64 -26.95 11.63
N SER A 173 -3.94 -26.87 11.88
CA SER A 173 -4.99 -27.27 10.96
C SER A 173 -5.56 -26.03 10.25
N GLY A 174 -6.17 -26.20 9.07
CA GLY A 174 -6.82 -25.09 8.35
C GLY A 174 -5.97 -24.49 7.23
N ILE A 175 -4.72 -24.90 7.05
CA ILE A 175 -3.95 -24.56 5.86
C ILE A 175 -4.30 -25.57 4.76
N GLN A 176 -4.92 -25.09 3.68
CA GLN A 176 -5.23 -25.92 2.50
C GLN A 176 -4.21 -25.64 1.40
N LEU A 177 -3.27 -26.57 1.20
CA LEU A 177 -2.34 -26.50 0.09
C LEU A 177 -2.94 -27.10 -1.18
N GLY A 178 -2.76 -26.42 -2.30
CA GLY A 178 -3.10 -26.95 -3.63
C GLY A 178 -2.34 -28.25 -3.94
N HIS A 179 -2.82 -29.02 -4.93
CA HIS A 179 -2.29 -30.35 -5.28
C HIS A 179 -0.78 -30.35 -5.56
N TYR A 180 -0.26 -29.28 -6.15
CA TYR A 180 1.17 -29.10 -6.48
C TYR A 180 1.87 -28.08 -5.58
N SER A 181 1.32 -27.77 -4.42
CA SER A 181 1.87 -26.80 -3.48
C SER A 181 2.52 -27.49 -2.28
N TRP A 182 3.55 -26.85 -1.75
CA TRP A 182 4.21 -27.21 -0.51
C TRP A 182 4.79 -25.95 0.13
N PHE A 183 5.15 -26.04 1.39
CA PHE A 183 5.79 -24.93 2.10
C PHE A 183 7.24 -24.73 1.63
N THR A 184 7.65 -23.49 1.49
CA THR A 184 8.97 -23.12 0.96
C THR A 184 9.89 -22.51 2.00
N SER A 185 9.33 -21.69 2.88
CA SER A 185 10.08 -20.94 3.89
C SER A 185 9.17 -20.58 5.04
N MET A 186 9.76 -20.38 6.21
CA MET A 186 9.09 -19.89 7.40
C MET A 186 10.03 -18.98 8.18
N ASP A 187 9.48 -17.92 8.74
CA ASP A 187 10.14 -17.14 9.79
C ASP A 187 9.12 -16.63 10.80
N VAL A 188 9.58 -16.07 11.92
CA VAL A 188 8.73 -15.66 13.02
C VAL A 188 8.93 -14.17 13.29
N ASP A 189 7.82 -13.42 13.34
CA ASP A 189 7.85 -11.99 13.60
C ASP A 189 8.12 -11.67 15.08
N LYS A 190 8.21 -10.38 15.39
CA LYS A 190 8.45 -9.89 16.76
C LYS A 190 7.34 -10.29 17.75
N GLY A 191 6.12 -10.48 17.26
CA GLY A 191 4.96 -10.94 18.05
C GLY A 191 4.91 -12.45 18.26
N GLY A 192 5.84 -13.22 17.66
CA GLY A 192 5.86 -14.68 17.72
C GLY A 192 4.97 -15.36 16.67
N ASN A 193 4.32 -14.60 15.78
CA ASN A 193 3.49 -15.17 14.72
C ASN A 193 4.36 -15.81 13.63
N ALA A 194 3.94 -16.98 13.13
CA ALA A 194 4.67 -17.64 12.05
C ALA A 194 4.19 -17.17 10.69
N TRP A 195 5.14 -16.73 9.86
CA TRP A 195 4.95 -16.38 8.46
C TRP A 195 5.43 -17.54 7.60
N VAL A 196 4.53 -18.13 6.82
CA VAL A 196 4.81 -19.38 6.10
C VAL A 196 4.53 -19.21 4.62
N GLY A 197 5.56 -19.34 3.80
CA GLY A 197 5.48 -19.20 2.34
C GLY A 197 5.21 -20.53 1.65
N THR A 198 4.52 -20.47 0.50
CA THR A 198 4.21 -21.63 -0.34
C THR A 198 4.71 -21.46 -1.77
N VAL A 199 4.78 -22.54 -2.52
CA VAL A 199 5.23 -22.52 -3.93
C VAL A 199 4.26 -21.75 -4.84
N ILE A 200 2.94 -21.90 -4.64
CA ILE A 200 1.93 -21.32 -5.53
C ILE A 200 0.73 -20.70 -4.82
N ASP A 201 0.56 -20.96 -3.51
CA ASP A 201 -0.62 -20.52 -2.76
C ASP A 201 -0.38 -19.22 -1.97
N GLY A 202 0.70 -18.47 -2.27
CA GLY A 202 1.06 -17.26 -1.54
C GLY A 202 1.68 -17.58 -0.18
N PHE A 203 1.31 -16.86 0.86
CA PHE A 203 1.79 -17.12 2.22
C PHE A 203 0.66 -17.07 3.25
N TYR A 204 0.93 -17.61 4.42
CA TYR A 204 0.03 -17.64 5.56
C TYR A 204 0.69 -16.99 6.76
N VAL A 205 -0.10 -16.30 7.57
CA VAL A 205 0.29 -15.82 8.89
C VAL A 205 -0.52 -16.59 9.93
N ILE A 206 0.18 -17.18 10.87
CA ILE A 206 -0.39 -17.99 11.95
C ILE A 206 -0.20 -17.22 13.25
N ASP A 207 -1.30 -16.85 13.88
CA ASP A 207 -1.29 -16.15 15.16
C ASP A 207 -0.82 -17.10 16.27
N MET A 208 0.15 -16.64 17.08
CA MET A 208 0.76 -17.43 18.14
C MET A 208 -0.22 -17.73 19.29
N HIS A 209 -1.18 -16.87 19.56
CA HIS A 209 -2.04 -16.98 20.75
C HIS A 209 -3.22 -17.92 20.56
N ASN A 210 -3.81 -17.91 19.37
CA ASN A 210 -5.02 -18.65 19.08
C ASN A 210 -4.90 -19.65 17.92
N PHE A 211 -3.72 -19.70 17.27
CA PHE A 211 -3.41 -20.52 16.10
C PHE A 211 -4.35 -20.28 14.91
N SER A 212 -4.99 -19.12 14.86
CA SER A 212 -5.78 -18.74 13.69
C SER A 212 -4.87 -18.51 12.49
N VAL A 213 -5.33 -18.99 11.34
CA VAL A 213 -4.59 -18.91 10.08
C VAL A 213 -5.21 -17.86 9.18
N THR A 214 -4.45 -16.84 8.85
CA THR A 214 -4.84 -15.83 7.86
C THR A 214 -4.09 -16.09 6.56
N ARG A 215 -4.82 -16.39 5.49
CA ARG A 215 -4.24 -16.49 4.16
C ARG A 215 -4.14 -15.11 3.56
N THR A 216 -2.94 -14.68 3.23
CA THR A 216 -2.69 -13.41 2.55
C THR A 216 -2.36 -13.67 1.09
N LEU A 217 -3.39 -13.99 0.28
CA LEU A 217 -3.28 -14.03 -1.19
C LEU A 217 -3.13 -12.64 -1.78
N ASP A 218 -3.56 -11.66 -1.05
CA ASP A 218 -3.71 -10.28 -1.46
C ASP A 218 -3.04 -9.35 -0.44
N ILE A 219 -1.73 -9.49 -0.27
CA ILE A 219 -1.02 -8.23 -0.05
C ILE A 219 -1.12 -7.56 -1.40
N PRO A 220 -1.85 -6.47 -1.52
CA PRO A 220 -1.69 -5.66 -2.69
C PRO A 220 -0.22 -5.27 -2.71
N LEU A 221 0.57 -5.94 -3.53
CA LEU A 221 1.69 -5.23 -4.10
C LEU A 221 1.04 -3.99 -4.65
N LEU A 222 1.54 -2.83 -4.29
CA LEU A 222 1.11 -1.53 -4.79
C LEU A 222 1.06 -1.43 -6.32
N SER A 223 1.42 -2.47 -7.01
CA SER A 223 1.32 -2.69 -8.46
C SER A 223 0.00 -3.27 -8.95
N GLY A 224 -1.04 -3.41 -8.11
CA GLY A 224 -2.34 -3.96 -8.53
C GLY A 224 -2.32 -5.44 -8.97
N ASN A 225 -1.17 -6.10 -8.92
CA ASN A 225 -1.02 -7.52 -9.18
C ASN A 225 -1.06 -8.27 -7.86
N THR A 226 -2.01 -9.17 -7.71
CA THR A 226 -2.02 -10.16 -6.63
C THR A 226 -0.73 -10.98 -6.67
N VAL A 227 -0.13 -11.24 -5.51
CA VAL A 227 1.00 -12.19 -5.38
C VAL A 227 0.49 -13.60 -5.70
N ARG A 228 0.31 -13.88 -6.98
CA ARG A 228 -0.03 -15.23 -7.47
C ARG A 228 1.19 -16.14 -7.61
N ASN A 229 2.39 -15.61 -7.30
CA ASN A 229 3.63 -16.33 -7.48
C ASN A 229 4.10 -16.93 -6.17
N GLY A 230 4.82 -18.02 -6.31
CA GLY A 230 5.40 -18.74 -5.19
C GLY A 230 6.33 -17.87 -4.35
N ILE A 231 6.30 -18.10 -3.08
CA ILE A 231 7.21 -17.50 -2.12
C ILE A 231 8.49 -18.33 -2.10
N GLN A 232 9.62 -17.68 -2.27
CA GLN A 232 10.92 -18.35 -2.23
C GLN A 232 11.56 -18.28 -0.84
N SER A 233 11.42 -17.13 -0.17
CA SER A 233 12.00 -16.88 1.15
C SER A 233 11.18 -15.87 1.92
N ILE A 234 11.15 -16.00 3.24
CA ILE A 234 10.60 -15.03 4.19
C ILE A 234 11.70 -14.75 5.21
N TYR A 235 11.87 -13.48 5.56
CA TYR A 235 12.75 -13.02 6.61
C TYR A 235 12.03 -11.99 7.48
N CYS A 236 11.89 -12.27 8.77
CA CYS A 236 11.31 -11.38 9.75
C CYS A 236 12.42 -10.64 10.50
N ASP A 237 12.57 -9.36 10.22
CA ASP A 237 13.45 -8.47 10.98
C ASP A 237 12.76 -8.08 12.29
N ARG A 238 13.12 -8.76 13.39
CA ARG A 238 12.52 -8.54 14.71
C ARG A 238 12.94 -7.22 15.35
N GLU A 239 14.09 -6.67 14.98
CA GLU A 239 14.55 -5.37 15.47
C GLU A 239 13.68 -4.25 14.94
N ASN A 240 13.48 -4.25 13.61
CA ASN A 240 12.68 -3.22 12.92
C ASN A 240 11.20 -3.59 12.77
N ASN A 241 10.78 -4.76 13.28
CA ASN A 241 9.41 -5.26 13.17
C ASN A 241 8.90 -5.34 11.72
N SER A 242 9.76 -5.75 10.81
CA SER A 242 9.46 -5.81 9.38
C SER A 242 9.61 -7.22 8.81
N VAL A 243 8.89 -7.49 7.72
CA VAL A 243 8.93 -8.79 7.03
C VAL A 243 9.29 -8.60 5.58
N TRP A 244 10.32 -9.31 5.14
CA TRP A 244 10.82 -9.32 3.77
C TRP A 244 10.44 -10.63 3.11
N ILE A 245 9.82 -10.56 1.95
CA ILE A 245 9.28 -11.71 1.24
C ILE A 245 9.89 -11.75 -0.16
N GLY A 246 10.71 -12.75 -0.41
CA GLY A 246 11.29 -13.03 -1.72
C GLY A 246 10.30 -13.82 -2.58
N LEU A 247 9.96 -13.29 -3.76
CA LEU A 247 9.03 -13.89 -4.71
C LEU A 247 9.78 -14.68 -5.78
N TYR A 248 9.15 -15.73 -6.30
CA TYR A 248 9.70 -16.50 -7.41
C TYR A 248 9.59 -15.68 -8.70
N ASN A 249 10.72 -15.24 -9.26
CA ASN A 249 10.83 -14.44 -10.50
C ASN A 249 10.22 -13.03 -10.48
N GLN A 250 9.85 -12.46 -9.32
CA GLN A 250 9.23 -11.12 -9.23
C GLN A 250 9.93 -10.15 -8.26
N GLY A 251 11.12 -10.52 -7.78
CA GLY A 251 11.84 -9.67 -6.83
C GLY A 251 11.43 -9.89 -5.39
N MET A 252 11.29 -8.81 -4.64
CA MET A 252 11.11 -8.84 -3.20
C MET A 252 9.97 -7.91 -2.77
N CYS A 253 9.15 -8.34 -1.80
CA CYS A 253 8.16 -7.52 -1.13
C CYS A 253 8.63 -7.20 0.29
N TYR A 254 8.15 -6.10 0.80
CA TYR A 254 8.37 -5.64 2.15
C TYR A 254 7.04 -5.40 2.85
N TYR A 255 6.93 -5.83 4.10
CA TYR A 255 5.79 -5.57 4.97
C TYR A 255 6.28 -5.01 6.31
N HIS A 256 5.61 -4.00 6.80
CA HIS A 256 5.79 -3.47 8.15
C HIS A 256 4.40 -3.20 8.75
N PRO A 257 4.15 -3.51 10.04
CA PRO A 257 2.83 -3.28 10.66
C PRO A 257 2.35 -1.83 10.60
N SER A 258 3.28 -0.88 10.51
CA SER A 258 2.99 0.55 10.33
C SER A 258 2.77 0.95 8.86
N MET A 259 2.82 0.02 7.90
CA MET A 259 2.44 0.36 6.53
C MET A 259 0.97 0.71 6.49
N ASN A 260 0.69 1.81 5.82
CA ASN A 260 -0.65 2.32 5.67
C ASN A 260 -1.54 1.29 4.97
N LYS A 261 -2.64 0.93 5.62
CA LYS A 261 -3.62 -0.04 5.08
C LYS A 261 -4.52 0.62 4.05
N ILE A 262 -3.95 0.99 2.92
CA ILE A 262 -4.70 1.50 1.77
C ILE A 262 -5.17 0.31 0.95
N VAL A 263 -6.47 0.20 0.73
CA VAL A 263 -7.07 -0.87 -0.08
C VAL A 263 -7.44 -0.32 -1.44
N LEU A 264 -6.87 -0.94 -2.48
CA LEU A 264 -7.25 -0.68 -3.87
C LEU A 264 -8.39 -1.62 -4.28
N TYR A 265 -9.57 -1.08 -4.47
CA TYR A 265 -10.74 -1.82 -4.94
C TYR A 265 -10.80 -1.81 -6.47
N ASN A 266 -10.70 -2.97 -7.07
CA ASN A 266 -10.83 -3.18 -8.51
C ASN A 266 -11.99 -4.13 -8.83
N LYS A 267 -12.29 -4.34 -10.11
CA LYS A 267 -13.39 -5.21 -10.55
C LYS A 267 -13.35 -6.63 -9.95
N LYS A 268 -12.19 -7.17 -9.65
CA LYS A 268 -12.08 -8.53 -9.08
C LYS A 268 -12.50 -8.60 -7.61
N MET A 269 -12.45 -7.46 -6.91
CA MET A 269 -12.76 -7.36 -5.49
C MET A 269 -14.20 -6.88 -5.23
N ILE A 270 -14.85 -6.31 -6.26
CA ILE A 270 -16.19 -5.75 -6.18
C ILE A 270 -17.18 -6.67 -6.87
N ASN A 271 -18.24 -7.03 -6.16
CA ASN A 271 -19.37 -7.77 -6.68
C ASN A 271 -20.38 -6.84 -7.37
N GLY A 272 -21.35 -7.40 -8.11
CA GLY A 272 -22.45 -6.65 -8.72
C GLY A 272 -22.21 -6.25 -10.17
N ASP A 273 -22.91 -5.18 -10.58
CA ASP A 273 -23.05 -4.78 -11.99
C ASP A 273 -21.86 -4.01 -12.55
N TRP A 274 -21.07 -3.36 -11.68
CA TRP A 274 -19.92 -2.56 -12.11
C TRP A 274 -18.85 -3.43 -12.78
N LYS A 275 -18.34 -3.00 -13.91
CA LYS A 275 -17.39 -3.78 -14.72
C LYS A 275 -15.97 -3.26 -14.72
N GLY A 276 -15.67 -2.27 -13.85
CA GLY A 276 -14.35 -1.67 -13.74
C GLY A 276 -14.22 -0.36 -14.52
N GLU A 277 -15.35 0.30 -14.81
CA GLU A 277 -15.37 1.60 -15.47
C GLU A 277 -14.75 2.69 -14.58
N GLU A 278 -14.18 3.69 -15.20
CA GLU A 278 -13.61 4.87 -14.57
C GLU A 278 -14.61 5.59 -13.68
N ILE A 279 -14.24 5.87 -12.43
CA ILE A 279 -15.06 6.63 -11.48
C ILE A 279 -14.75 8.11 -11.62
N ARG A 280 -15.75 8.92 -11.90
CA ARG A 280 -15.62 10.35 -12.21
C ARG A 280 -16.17 11.30 -11.18
N CYS A 281 -17.10 10.83 -10.36
CA CYS A 281 -17.65 11.60 -9.25
C CYS A 281 -18.14 10.66 -8.16
N MET A 282 -18.17 11.16 -6.94
CA MET A 282 -18.64 10.42 -5.77
C MET A 282 -19.48 11.33 -4.89
N LEU A 283 -20.47 10.74 -4.21
CA LEU A 283 -21.35 11.42 -3.29
C LEU A 283 -21.78 10.47 -2.17
N GLU A 284 -21.69 10.91 -0.93
CA GLU A 284 -22.45 10.31 0.17
C GLU A 284 -23.73 11.11 0.38
N THR A 285 -24.87 10.47 0.15
CA THR A 285 -26.17 11.11 0.35
C THR A 285 -26.48 11.33 1.84
N SER A 286 -27.44 12.18 2.13
CA SER A 286 -27.92 12.39 3.52
C SER A 286 -28.47 11.12 4.17
N LYS A 287 -28.79 10.09 3.38
CA LYS A 287 -29.21 8.76 3.83
C LYS A 287 -28.06 7.79 4.10
N GLY A 288 -26.81 8.22 3.87
CA GLY A 288 -25.61 7.39 4.00
C GLY A 288 -25.33 6.48 2.80
N GLU A 289 -26.03 6.67 1.68
CA GLU A 289 -25.75 5.92 0.45
C GLU A 289 -24.50 6.48 -0.24
N ILE A 290 -23.56 5.63 -0.61
CA ILE A 290 -22.39 6.01 -1.39
C ILE A 290 -22.68 5.80 -2.87
N LEU A 291 -22.79 6.89 -3.60
CA LEU A 291 -23.00 6.91 -5.04
C LEU A 291 -21.70 7.19 -5.78
N MET A 292 -21.43 6.43 -6.82
CA MET A 292 -20.27 6.54 -7.69
C MET A 292 -20.72 6.74 -9.14
N GLY A 293 -20.47 7.91 -9.69
CA GLY A 293 -20.70 8.22 -11.10
C GLY A 293 -19.49 7.80 -11.93
N THR A 294 -19.76 7.07 -13.00
CA THR A 294 -18.74 6.50 -13.90
C THR A 294 -18.95 6.96 -15.35
N THR A 295 -18.07 6.53 -16.25
CA THR A 295 -18.25 6.72 -17.70
C THR A 295 -19.44 5.95 -18.28
N GLN A 296 -20.06 5.03 -17.53
CA GLN A 296 -21.12 4.13 -17.98
C GLN A 296 -22.36 4.15 -17.09
N GLY A 297 -22.49 5.13 -16.21
CA GLY A 297 -23.65 5.30 -15.35
C GLY A 297 -23.32 5.60 -13.89
N VAL A 298 -24.36 5.63 -13.08
CA VAL A 298 -24.26 5.80 -11.63
C VAL A 298 -24.47 4.46 -10.94
N TYR A 299 -23.64 4.18 -9.95
CA TYR A 299 -23.70 2.97 -9.14
C TYR A 299 -23.80 3.33 -7.67
N ARG A 300 -24.49 2.48 -6.90
CA ARG A 300 -24.49 2.51 -5.44
C ARG A 300 -23.51 1.48 -4.92
N TYR A 301 -22.59 1.93 -4.10
CA TYR A 301 -21.59 1.09 -3.45
C TYR A 301 -22.02 0.74 -2.02
N GLU A 302 -21.98 -0.55 -1.68
CA GLU A 302 -22.26 -1.11 -0.37
C GLU A 302 -20.96 -1.63 0.24
N PRO A 303 -20.38 -0.94 1.24
CA PRO A 303 -19.08 -1.30 1.81
C PRO A 303 -19.07 -2.69 2.48
N GLU A 304 -20.15 -3.06 3.19
CA GLU A 304 -20.24 -4.32 3.94
C GLU A 304 -20.17 -5.54 3.04
N THR A 305 -20.87 -5.52 1.93
CA THR A 305 -20.94 -6.63 0.95
C THR A 305 -19.88 -6.49 -0.15
N LYS A 306 -19.17 -5.37 -0.19
CA LYS A 306 -18.26 -4.98 -1.29
C LYS A 306 -18.95 -5.14 -2.64
N SER A 307 -20.19 -4.66 -2.75
CA SER A 307 -20.96 -4.73 -3.98
C SER A 307 -21.23 -3.34 -4.55
N MET A 308 -21.31 -3.26 -5.88
CA MET A 308 -21.53 -2.03 -6.61
C MET A 308 -22.58 -2.29 -7.71
N ASN A 309 -23.79 -1.84 -7.44
CA ASN A 309 -24.97 -2.10 -8.26
C ASN A 309 -25.49 -0.84 -8.94
N ARG A 310 -26.09 -0.97 -10.11
CA ARG A 310 -26.65 0.19 -10.83
C ARG A 310 -27.66 0.93 -9.98
N PHE A 311 -27.48 2.25 -9.97
CA PHE A 311 -28.40 3.18 -9.33
C PHE A 311 -29.26 3.84 -10.42
N TYR A 312 -30.47 3.40 -10.60
CA TYR A 312 -31.39 3.71 -11.67
C TYR A 312 -30.89 3.38 -13.11
N HIS A 313 -31.77 2.82 -13.92
CA HIS A 313 -31.41 2.39 -15.28
C HIS A 313 -31.30 3.55 -16.27
N GLU A 314 -31.92 4.70 -15.97
CA GLU A 314 -31.89 5.93 -16.75
C GLU A 314 -30.48 6.46 -16.96
N PHE A 315 -29.55 6.10 -16.06
CA PHE A 315 -28.14 6.48 -16.17
C PHE A 315 -27.29 5.46 -16.90
N SER A 316 -27.88 4.38 -17.41
CA SER A 316 -27.14 3.36 -18.15
C SER A 316 -26.46 3.96 -19.38
N GLN A 317 -25.17 3.71 -19.52
CA GLN A 317 -24.30 4.21 -20.60
C GLN A 317 -24.10 5.73 -20.61
N LYS A 318 -24.49 6.45 -19.57
CA LYS A 318 -24.24 7.88 -19.44
C LYS A 318 -22.92 8.15 -18.75
N ASN A 319 -22.17 9.10 -19.31
CA ASN A 319 -20.91 9.54 -18.74
C ASN A 319 -21.17 10.60 -17.65
N CYS A 320 -21.21 10.15 -16.40
CA CYS A 320 -21.53 10.99 -15.25
C CYS A 320 -20.29 11.78 -14.79
N ARG A 321 -20.42 13.08 -14.62
CA ARG A 321 -19.34 13.99 -14.21
C ARG A 321 -19.51 14.59 -12.83
N VAL A 322 -20.73 14.81 -12.39
CA VAL A 322 -21.04 15.37 -11.08
C VAL A 322 -22.23 14.68 -10.46
N LEU A 323 -22.11 14.43 -9.17
CA LEU A 323 -23.19 14.03 -8.27
C LEU A 323 -23.27 15.08 -7.16
N TYR A 324 -24.46 15.59 -6.90
CA TYR A 324 -24.68 16.62 -5.90
C TYR A 324 -26.02 16.42 -5.20
N GLU A 325 -26.07 16.50 -3.88
CA GLU A 325 -27.32 16.50 -3.10
C GLU A 325 -27.60 17.93 -2.61
N ASP A 326 -28.73 18.48 -2.98
CA ASP A 326 -29.12 19.82 -2.56
C ASP A 326 -29.75 19.85 -1.15
N SER A 327 -30.01 21.04 -0.62
CA SER A 327 -30.64 21.26 0.69
C SER A 327 -32.03 20.63 0.82
N LYS A 328 -32.72 20.43 -0.31
CA LYS A 328 -34.04 19.77 -0.41
C LYS A 328 -33.92 18.22 -0.51
N LYS A 329 -32.72 17.68 -0.40
CA LYS A 329 -32.42 16.23 -0.49
C LYS A 329 -32.68 15.63 -1.88
N ARG A 330 -32.67 16.44 -2.91
CA ARG A 330 -32.69 15.98 -4.29
C ARG A 330 -31.27 15.65 -4.73
N VAL A 331 -31.10 14.53 -5.42
CA VAL A 331 -29.80 14.14 -5.98
C VAL A 331 -29.75 14.58 -7.44
N TRP A 332 -28.76 15.39 -7.76
CA TRP A 332 -28.48 15.89 -9.09
C TRP A 332 -27.37 15.06 -9.73
N VAL A 333 -27.56 14.69 -10.99
CA VAL A 333 -26.60 13.95 -11.81
C VAL A 333 -26.31 14.74 -13.06
N GLY A 334 -25.13 15.32 -13.13
CA GLY A 334 -24.65 16.02 -14.32
C GLY A 334 -23.80 15.10 -15.19
N THR A 335 -23.98 15.18 -16.50
CA THR A 335 -23.35 14.28 -17.47
C THR A 335 -22.46 15.04 -18.46
N TYR A 336 -21.70 14.27 -19.23
CA TYR A 336 -20.93 14.73 -20.37
C TYR A 336 -21.76 14.47 -21.66
N HIS A 337 -22.40 15.47 -22.18
CA HIS A 337 -23.29 15.48 -23.38
C HIS A 337 -24.70 14.90 -23.22
N ASP A 338 -25.15 14.49 -22.05
CA ASP A 338 -26.53 14.01 -21.83
C ASP A 338 -27.35 14.93 -20.92
N GLY A 339 -26.85 16.14 -20.60
CA GLY A 339 -27.54 17.12 -19.77
C GLY A 339 -27.51 16.85 -18.27
N LEU A 340 -28.54 17.33 -17.58
CA LEU A 340 -28.71 17.31 -16.15
C LEU A 340 -29.94 16.49 -15.75
N TYR A 341 -29.81 15.68 -14.69
CA TYR A 341 -30.88 14.87 -14.11
C TYR A 341 -31.11 15.24 -12.66
N CYS A 342 -32.36 15.18 -12.23
CA CYS A 342 -32.74 15.32 -10.82
C CYS A 342 -33.47 14.07 -10.35
N ILE A 343 -33.04 13.50 -9.23
CA ILE A 343 -33.77 12.43 -8.53
C ILE A 343 -34.45 13.06 -7.32
N ASP A 344 -35.76 13.11 -7.36
CA ASP A 344 -36.61 13.66 -6.31
C ASP A 344 -37.65 12.60 -5.89
N HIS A 345 -37.62 12.19 -4.62
CA HIS A 345 -38.52 11.16 -4.05
C HIS A 345 -38.62 9.89 -4.92
N GLY A 346 -37.48 9.45 -5.48
CA GLY A 346 -37.40 8.24 -6.31
C GLY A 346 -37.85 8.43 -7.76
N LYS A 347 -38.20 9.64 -8.18
CA LYS A 347 -38.54 9.98 -9.56
C LYS A 347 -37.34 10.66 -10.21
N VAL A 348 -37.00 10.23 -11.42
CA VAL A 348 -35.95 10.83 -12.24
C VAL A 348 -36.60 11.84 -13.23
N GLN A 349 -36.13 13.07 -13.19
CA GLN A 349 -36.46 14.12 -14.16
C GLN A 349 -35.23 14.47 -14.96
N SER A 350 -35.33 14.55 -16.29
CA SER A 350 -34.24 15.00 -17.17
C SER A 350 -34.45 16.47 -17.57
N TYR A 351 -33.31 17.14 -17.74
CA TYR A 351 -33.20 18.47 -18.34
C TYR A 351 -32.26 18.33 -19.54
N ASP A 352 -32.86 18.27 -20.72
CA ASP A 352 -32.14 18.05 -21.97
C ASP A 352 -31.82 19.41 -22.60
N TYR A 353 -30.62 19.52 -23.14
CA TYR A 353 -30.14 20.73 -23.82
C TYR A 353 -29.74 20.39 -25.26
N PRO A 354 -30.73 20.34 -26.18
CA PRO A 354 -30.47 19.93 -27.57
C PRO A 354 -29.64 20.92 -28.38
N ASP A 355 -29.62 22.19 -27.96
CA ASP A 355 -28.96 23.26 -28.69
C ASP A 355 -27.57 23.53 -28.11
N THR A 356 -26.59 22.76 -28.56
CA THR A 356 -25.17 23.08 -28.36
C THR A 356 -24.75 24.12 -29.40
N ASP A 357 -24.41 25.32 -28.95
CA ASP A 357 -23.87 26.36 -29.80
C ASP A 357 -22.35 26.25 -29.95
N TYR A 358 -21.92 25.34 -30.81
CA TYR A 358 -20.50 25.12 -31.09
C TYR A 358 -19.81 26.36 -31.70
N GLN A 359 -20.54 27.30 -32.32
CA GLN A 359 -19.93 28.51 -32.86
C GLN A 359 -19.51 29.46 -31.75
N ASN A 360 -20.27 29.52 -30.65
CA ASN A 360 -19.94 30.30 -29.46
C ASN A 360 -19.25 29.48 -28.38
N GLU A 361 -18.87 28.23 -28.66
CA GLU A 361 -18.22 27.32 -27.72
C GLU A 361 -19.02 27.10 -26.42
N LEU A 362 -20.33 26.97 -26.54
CA LEU A 362 -21.25 26.66 -25.44
C LEU A 362 -21.81 25.26 -25.57
N ASP A 363 -21.72 24.48 -24.50
CA ASP A 363 -22.30 23.14 -24.40
C ASP A 363 -23.05 22.99 -23.07
N PHE A 364 -24.35 23.28 -23.10
CA PHE A 364 -25.24 23.17 -21.94
C PHE A 364 -25.49 21.71 -21.51
N SER A 365 -25.20 20.74 -22.37
CA SER A 365 -25.34 19.33 -22.06
C SER A 365 -24.16 18.78 -21.26
N ASN A 366 -23.06 19.53 -21.17
CA ASN A 366 -21.81 19.14 -20.47
C ASN A 366 -21.74 19.80 -19.09
N ILE A 367 -22.36 19.17 -18.11
CA ILE A 367 -22.40 19.65 -16.71
C ILE A 367 -21.19 19.13 -15.97
N ARG A 368 -20.38 20.02 -15.40
CA ARG A 368 -19.06 19.68 -14.81
C ARG A 368 -19.03 19.73 -13.29
N VAL A 369 -19.55 20.79 -12.70
CA VAL A 369 -19.58 20.99 -11.24
C VAL A 369 -20.89 21.70 -10.86
N MET A 370 -21.41 21.41 -9.68
CA MET A 370 -22.58 22.07 -9.09
C MET A 370 -22.31 22.47 -7.65
N VAL A 371 -22.91 23.57 -7.23
CA VAL A 371 -22.92 24.02 -5.83
C VAL A 371 -24.20 24.78 -5.53
N GLU A 372 -24.73 24.63 -4.31
CA GLU A 372 -25.84 25.43 -3.80
C GLU A 372 -25.33 26.55 -2.90
N ASP A 373 -25.84 27.77 -3.09
CA ASP A 373 -25.49 28.87 -2.20
C ASP A 373 -26.41 28.92 -0.97
N SER A 374 -26.10 29.82 -0.03
CA SER A 374 -26.84 29.98 1.23
C SER A 374 -28.31 30.40 1.04
N SER A 375 -28.68 30.84 -0.14
CA SER A 375 -30.06 31.17 -0.50
C SER A 375 -30.81 30.03 -1.20
N GLY A 376 -30.19 28.88 -1.35
CA GLY A 376 -30.76 27.71 -2.03
C GLY A 376 -30.73 27.78 -3.55
N ARG A 377 -29.89 28.66 -4.12
CA ARG A 377 -29.73 28.80 -5.57
C ARG A 377 -28.68 27.85 -6.06
N LEU A 378 -28.96 27.14 -7.16
CA LEU A 378 -28.04 26.15 -7.74
C LEU A 378 -27.19 26.81 -8.84
N TRP A 379 -25.87 26.77 -8.62
CA TRP A 379 -24.88 27.22 -9.59
C TRP A 379 -24.30 26.01 -10.30
N VAL A 380 -24.24 26.09 -11.62
CA VAL A 380 -23.72 25.01 -12.47
C VAL A 380 -22.61 25.50 -13.39
N SER A 381 -21.59 24.67 -13.54
CA SER A 381 -20.55 24.86 -14.55
C SER A 381 -20.86 24.00 -15.76
N ILE A 382 -20.84 24.62 -16.94
CA ILE A 382 -20.96 23.98 -18.25
C ILE A 382 -19.66 24.18 -19.04
N TYR A 383 -19.53 23.56 -20.19
CA TYR A 383 -18.52 23.99 -21.14
C TYR A 383 -18.97 25.33 -21.79
N GLY A 384 -18.26 26.40 -21.46
CA GLY A 384 -18.57 27.78 -21.86
C GLY A 384 -18.74 28.73 -20.68
N GLY A 385 -18.82 28.27 -19.44
CA GLY A 385 -18.88 29.14 -18.27
C GLY A 385 -19.69 28.60 -17.09
N VAL A 386 -20.04 29.50 -16.20
CA VAL A 386 -20.84 29.21 -15.00
C VAL A 386 -22.12 30.01 -15.04
N GLY A 387 -23.22 29.39 -14.65
CA GLY A 387 -24.54 30.04 -14.65
C GLY A 387 -25.41 29.61 -13.47
N LEU A 388 -26.45 30.40 -13.26
CA LEU A 388 -27.52 30.10 -12.31
C LEU A 388 -28.55 29.19 -12.99
N PHE A 389 -28.73 28.00 -12.41
CA PHE A 389 -29.70 27.02 -12.88
C PHE A 389 -31.08 27.23 -12.23
N ASN A 390 -32.12 27.23 -13.03
CA ASN A 390 -33.50 27.26 -12.57
C ASN A 390 -34.15 25.88 -12.68
N PRO A 391 -34.42 25.19 -11.55
CA PRO A 391 -35.03 23.87 -11.57
C PRO A 391 -36.44 23.79 -12.12
N GLU A 392 -37.19 24.90 -12.17
CA GLU A 392 -38.58 24.91 -12.62
C GLU A 392 -38.68 24.81 -14.14
N ASN A 393 -37.78 25.46 -14.87
CA ASN A 393 -37.83 25.51 -16.33
C ASN A 393 -36.58 24.95 -17.02
N GLY A 394 -35.56 24.54 -16.24
CA GLY A 394 -34.30 23.99 -16.76
C GLY A 394 -33.34 25.00 -17.36
N GLN A 395 -33.62 26.30 -17.29
CA GLN A 395 -32.73 27.32 -17.86
C GLN A 395 -31.47 27.53 -17.04
N ILE A 396 -30.36 27.75 -17.73
CA ILE A 396 -29.07 28.14 -17.14
C ILE A 396 -28.77 29.57 -17.64
N ASN A 397 -28.74 30.53 -16.73
CA ASN A 397 -28.41 31.92 -17.03
C ASN A 397 -26.92 32.15 -16.78
N LEU A 398 -26.13 32.27 -17.85
CA LEU A 398 -24.68 32.37 -17.75
C LEU A 398 -24.23 33.73 -17.20
N LEU A 399 -23.26 33.74 -16.28
CA LEU A 399 -22.63 34.97 -15.80
C LEU A 399 -21.87 35.69 -16.90
N SER A 400 -21.35 34.99 -17.92
CA SER A 400 -20.63 35.57 -19.05
C SER A 400 -21.54 36.37 -20.03
N GLU A 401 -22.86 36.21 -19.95
CA GLU A 401 -23.82 37.08 -20.68
C GLU A 401 -23.90 38.45 -20.03
N GLN A 402 -23.84 38.52 -18.70
CA GLN A 402 -23.87 39.74 -17.93
C GLN A 402 -22.49 40.41 -17.82
N PHE A 403 -21.44 39.60 -17.72
CA PHE A 403 -20.04 40.00 -17.55
C PHE A 403 -19.19 39.42 -18.69
N PRO A 404 -19.05 40.13 -19.83
CA PRO A 404 -18.35 39.61 -21.02
C PRO A 404 -16.88 39.23 -20.78
N GLU A 405 -16.21 39.82 -19.79
CA GLU A 405 -14.85 39.51 -19.36
C GLU A 405 -14.71 38.10 -18.85
N LEU A 406 -15.81 37.45 -18.42
CA LEU A 406 -15.81 36.07 -17.96
C LEU A 406 -15.73 35.02 -19.09
N LYS A 407 -15.89 35.45 -20.37
CA LYS A 407 -15.81 34.53 -21.52
C LYS A 407 -14.47 33.81 -21.64
N LYS A 408 -13.38 34.32 -21.04
CA LYS A 408 -12.10 33.65 -21.02
C LYS A 408 -12.05 32.43 -20.07
N TYR A 409 -12.98 32.30 -19.11
CA TYR A 409 -13.06 31.23 -18.12
C TYR A 409 -14.04 30.12 -18.53
N LYS A 410 -13.86 29.59 -19.76
CA LYS A 410 -14.81 28.66 -20.40
C LYS A 410 -14.96 27.33 -19.67
N VAL A 411 -13.90 26.87 -19.00
CA VAL A 411 -13.85 25.55 -18.36
C VAL A 411 -13.64 25.75 -16.87
N ALA A 412 -14.73 25.88 -16.14
CA ALA A 412 -14.71 25.91 -14.68
C ALA A 412 -14.74 24.47 -14.12
N ASN A 413 -13.68 24.09 -13.39
CA ASN A 413 -13.55 22.76 -12.80
C ASN A 413 -13.89 22.73 -11.31
N ALA A 414 -13.95 23.91 -10.68
CA ALA A 414 -14.16 24.02 -9.24
C ALA A 414 -15.08 25.18 -8.90
N LEU A 415 -16.07 24.93 -8.05
CA LEU A 415 -16.99 25.92 -7.48
C LEU A 415 -17.00 25.77 -5.96
N ALA A 416 -17.00 26.87 -5.26
CA ALA A 416 -17.22 26.92 -3.82
C ALA A 416 -17.98 28.16 -3.40
N ILE A 417 -18.65 28.12 -2.26
CA ILE A 417 -19.29 29.29 -1.63
C ILE A 417 -18.44 29.70 -0.42
N ASP A 418 -17.92 30.91 -0.45
CA ASP A 418 -17.10 31.44 0.65
C ASP A 418 -17.94 31.83 1.89
N ASN A 419 -17.28 32.35 2.92
CA ASN A 419 -17.96 32.79 4.16
C ASN A 419 -18.83 34.05 4.01
N GLN A 420 -18.67 34.75 2.90
CA GLN A 420 -19.47 35.95 2.57
C GLN A 420 -20.59 35.58 1.59
N SER A 421 -20.86 34.28 1.39
CA SER A 421 -21.85 33.76 0.42
C SER A 421 -21.58 34.16 -1.04
N ARG A 422 -20.30 34.42 -1.38
CA ARG A 422 -19.87 34.70 -2.75
C ARG A 422 -19.51 33.39 -3.44
N LEU A 423 -19.76 33.34 -4.73
CA LEU A 423 -19.39 32.21 -5.58
C LEU A 423 -17.92 32.35 -6.02
N VAL A 424 -17.08 31.42 -5.61
CA VAL A 424 -15.68 31.31 -5.99
C VAL A 424 -15.58 30.31 -7.14
N VAL A 425 -15.02 30.72 -8.26
CA VAL A 425 -14.94 29.94 -9.48
C VAL A 425 -13.50 29.73 -9.91
N GLY A 426 -13.04 28.49 -9.88
CA GLY A 426 -11.74 28.06 -10.39
C GLY A 426 -11.87 27.41 -11.75
N SER A 427 -11.11 27.89 -12.73
CA SER A 427 -11.13 27.43 -14.12
C SER A 427 -9.77 26.94 -14.60
N ASP A 428 -9.69 26.49 -15.85
CA ASP A 428 -8.42 26.19 -16.53
C ASP A 428 -7.58 27.44 -16.81
N ASN A 429 -8.18 28.62 -16.70
CA ASN A 429 -7.57 29.90 -17.10
C ASN A 429 -7.60 30.96 -16.00
N GLY A 430 -7.59 30.53 -14.73
CA GLY A 430 -7.59 31.45 -13.59
C GLY A 430 -8.83 31.35 -12.71
N LEU A 431 -8.97 32.32 -11.81
CA LEU A 431 -9.99 32.38 -10.79
C LEU A 431 -10.77 33.71 -10.87
N TYR A 432 -12.08 33.66 -10.59
CA TYR A 432 -12.87 34.85 -10.29
C TYR A 432 -13.84 34.57 -9.14
N ILE A 433 -14.30 35.65 -8.52
CA ILE A 433 -15.31 35.61 -7.47
C ILE A 433 -16.50 36.46 -7.89
N TYR A 434 -17.69 35.89 -7.82
CA TYR A 434 -18.95 36.59 -8.06
C TYR A 434 -19.70 36.78 -6.74
N ASP A 435 -20.12 38.03 -6.48
CA ASP A 435 -20.96 38.36 -5.33
C ASP A 435 -22.42 38.53 -5.78
N PRO A 436 -23.28 37.57 -5.46
CA PRO A 436 -24.69 37.65 -5.84
C PRO A 436 -25.48 38.75 -5.11
N ALA A 437 -25.00 39.24 -3.95
CA ALA A 437 -25.68 40.27 -3.18
C ALA A 437 -25.47 41.65 -3.77
N THR A 438 -24.26 41.93 -4.29
CA THR A 438 -23.91 43.21 -4.89
C THR A 438 -23.94 43.19 -6.41
N ASN A 439 -24.10 42.01 -7.00
CA ASN A 439 -24.00 41.74 -8.43
C ASN A 439 -22.68 42.25 -9.03
N LYS A 440 -21.57 41.94 -8.40
CA LYS A 440 -20.22 42.31 -8.82
C LYS A 440 -19.32 41.11 -8.97
N ILE A 441 -18.36 41.21 -9.87
CA ILE A 441 -17.28 40.26 -10.02
C ILE A 441 -15.96 40.86 -9.53
N TRP A 442 -15.09 39.98 -9.06
CA TRP A 442 -13.72 40.30 -8.71
C TRP A 442 -12.79 39.28 -9.35
N ILE A 443 -11.80 39.80 -10.08
CA ILE A 443 -10.78 38.99 -10.77
C ILE A 443 -9.42 39.32 -10.12
N PRO A 444 -8.86 38.43 -9.25
CA PRO A 444 -7.66 38.72 -8.49
C PRO A 444 -6.44 39.07 -9.35
N GLU A 445 -6.32 38.48 -10.53
CA GLU A 445 -5.21 38.71 -11.45
C GLU A 445 -5.17 40.14 -12.01
N GLU A 446 -6.30 40.82 -12.09
CA GLU A 446 -6.43 42.15 -12.67
C GLU A 446 -6.28 43.28 -11.64
N ASP A 447 -6.47 42.98 -10.35
CA ASP A 447 -6.49 44.00 -9.27
C ASP A 447 -5.09 44.44 -8.76
N GLY A 448 -4.00 43.91 -9.33
CA GLY A 448 -2.64 44.42 -9.11
C GLY A 448 -2.12 44.38 -7.68
N GLN A 449 -2.76 43.65 -6.78
CA GLN A 449 -2.23 43.44 -5.43
C GLN A 449 -1.01 42.48 -5.47
N ALA A 450 0.17 43.02 -5.35
CA ALA A 450 1.47 42.40 -5.62
C ALA A 450 1.83 41.15 -4.78
N ASN A 451 1.01 40.77 -3.83
CA ASN A 451 1.25 39.64 -2.93
C ASN A 451 0.17 38.54 -3.01
N SER A 452 -0.66 38.55 -4.06
CA SER A 452 -1.71 37.54 -4.18
C SER A 452 -1.14 36.22 -4.71
N ILE A 453 -1.42 35.11 -4.03
CA ILE A 453 -1.19 33.74 -4.52
C ILE A 453 -1.86 33.48 -5.88
N PHE A 454 -2.71 34.39 -6.34
CA PHE A 454 -3.48 34.32 -7.57
C PHE A 454 -2.81 35.05 -8.75
N ASN A 455 -1.68 35.76 -8.54
CA ASN A 455 -1.01 36.58 -9.56
C ASN A 455 0.03 35.82 -10.42
N GLN A 456 0.00 34.49 -10.47
CA GLN A 456 1.01 33.69 -11.16
C GLN A 456 0.68 33.39 -12.64
N GLY A 457 -0.16 34.21 -13.30
CA GLY A 457 -0.61 33.97 -14.67
C GLY A 457 -1.79 32.97 -14.74
N SER A 458 -2.06 32.41 -15.93
CA SER A 458 -3.14 31.44 -16.13
C SER A 458 -2.92 30.17 -15.30
N ILE A 459 -3.50 30.11 -14.11
CA ILE A 459 -3.45 28.96 -13.21
C ILE A 459 -4.67 28.08 -13.47
N LYS A 460 -4.42 26.78 -13.67
CA LYS A 460 -5.48 25.78 -13.68
C LYS A 460 -5.86 25.38 -12.26
N TYR A 461 -7.13 25.55 -11.91
CA TYR A 461 -7.73 25.11 -10.66
C TYR A 461 -8.45 23.79 -10.88
N ASN A 462 -8.11 22.75 -10.11
CA ASN A 462 -8.71 21.43 -10.21
C ASN A 462 -9.86 21.24 -9.23
N GLN A 463 -9.70 21.73 -7.99
CA GLN A 463 -10.73 21.67 -6.95
C GLN A 463 -10.58 22.84 -5.97
N ILE A 464 -11.67 23.24 -5.34
CA ILE A 464 -11.72 24.21 -4.23
C ILE A 464 -12.46 23.55 -3.08
N LEU A 465 -11.83 23.51 -1.91
CA LEU A 465 -12.44 23.09 -0.66
C LEU A 465 -12.60 24.29 0.26
N LYS A 466 -13.76 24.45 0.90
CA LYS A 466 -13.92 25.26 2.09
C LYS A 466 -13.92 24.37 3.31
N ASP A 467 -12.93 24.55 4.21
CA ASP A 467 -12.82 23.77 5.43
C ASP A 467 -13.81 24.24 6.52
N HIS A 468 -13.82 23.57 7.67
CA HIS A 468 -14.72 23.84 8.80
C HIS A 468 -14.56 25.25 9.39
N GLU A 469 -13.38 25.89 9.27
CA GLU A 469 -13.15 27.27 9.69
C GLU A 469 -13.49 28.31 8.61
N GLY A 470 -13.77 27.84 7.39
CA GLY A 470 -14.03 28.70 6.24
C GLY A 470 -12.78 29.13 5.49
N THR A 471 -11.64 28.49 5.72
CA THR A 471 -10.45 28.62 4.90
C THR A 471 -10.67 27.95 3.55
N LEU A 472 -10.28 28.62 2.48
CA LEU A 472 -10.36 28.10 1.11
C LEU A 472 -9.02 27.47 0.71
N TRP A 473 -9.10 26.22 0.25
CA TRP A 473 -7.99 25.42 -0.24
C TRP A 473 -8.14 25.22 -1.73
N PHE A 474 -7.15 25.64 -2.50
CA PHE A 474 -7.17 25.59 -3.96
C PHE A 474 -6.18 24.55 -4.47
N ALA A 475 -6.68 23.44 -4.98
CA ALA A 475 -5.88 22.45 -5.68
C ALA A 475 -5.53 22.97 -7.08
N THR A 476 -4.24 23.21 -7.34
CA THR A 476 -3.78 23.81 -8.60
C THR A 476 -2.74 22.95 -9.32
N GLN A 477 -2.48 23.30 -10.57
CA GLN A 477 -1.40 22.65 -11.35
C GLN A 477 0.02 22.89 -10.79
N TYR A 478 0.22 23.91 -9.93
CA TYR A 478 1.52 24.28 -9.39
C TYR A 478 1.70 23.92 -7.90
N GLY A 479 0.68 23.36 -7.26
CA GLY A 479 0.67 23.06 -5.84
C GLY A 479 -0.65 23.39 -5.18
N LEU A 480 -0.62 23.61 -3.88
CA LEU A 480 -1.79 23.92 -3.04
C LEU A 480 -1.72 25.38 -2.59
N SER A 481 -2.72 26.18 -2.96
CA SER A 481 -2.87 27.54 -2.45
C SER A 481 -3.93 27.61 -1.37
N VAL A 482 -3.72 28.43 -0.35
CA VAL A 482 -4.58 28.53 0.83
C VAL A 482 -4.93 29.99 1.08
N LEU A 483 -6.22 30.28 1.22
CA LEU A 483 -6.73 31.57 1.64
C LEU A 483 -7.51 31.39 2.93
N THR A 484 -6.95 31.86 4.03
CA THR A 484 -7.55 31.71 5.35
C THR A 484 -8.77 32.64 5.51
N TYR A 485 -9.63 32.32 6.47
CA TYR A 485 -10.84 33.12 6.75
C TYR A 485 -10.52 34.58 7.15
N ASN A 486 -9.31 34.83 7.69
CA ASN A 486 -8.83 36.17 8.07
C ASN A 486 -8.07 36.89 6.93
N GLY A 487 -8.05 36.32 5.71
CA GLY A 487 -7.47 36.93 4.52
C GLY A 487 -5.97 36.70 4.33
N GLN A 488 -5.32 35.86 5.16
CA GLN A 488 -3.93 35.48 4.92
C GLN A 488 -3.85 34.46 3.80
N SER A 489 -2.78 34.53 3.00
CA SER A 489 -2.57 33.61 1.89
C SER A 489 -1.26 32.85 2.00
N TYR A 490 -1.27 31.58 1.63
CA TYR A 490 -0.12 30.68 1.64
C TYR A 490 -0.09 29.86 0.35
N THR A 491 1.12 29.48 -0.06
CA THR A 491 1.33 28.52 -1.15
C THR A 491 2.21 27.39 -0.65
N LEU A 492 1.74 26.16 -0.79
CA LEU A 492 2.49 24.95 -0.48
C LEU A 492 2.91 24.30 -1.81
N GLY A 493 4.19 24.22 -2.04
CA GLY A 493 4.76 23.76 -3.30
C GLY A 493 5.97 22.88 -3.09
N LYS A 494 6.97 23.08 -3.94
CA LYS A 494 8.18 22.25 -3.97
C LYS A 494 8.97 22.28 -2.65
N GLU A 495 8.98 23.41 -1.95
CA GLU A 495 9.68 23.56 -0.68
C GLU A 495 9.07 22.70 0.42
N GLU A 496 7.75 22.52 0.39
CA GLU A 496 7.02 21.64 1.30
C GLU A 496 6.94 20.18 0.80
N GLY A 497 7.62 19.84 -0.28
CA GLY A 497 7.62 18.52 -0.88
C GLY A 497 6.48 18.25 -1.86
N LEU A 498 5.72 19.27 -2.25
CA LEU A 498 4.61 19.17 -3.22
C LEU A 498 5.08 19.61 -4.61
N SER A 499 5.74 18.73 -5.33
CA SER A 499 6.36 19.06 -6.63
C SER A 499 5.46 18.86 -7.85
N LYS A 500 4.21 18.41 -7.65
CA LYS A 500 3.27 18.05 -8.73
C LYS A 500 1.94 18.78 -8.59
N ALA A 501 1.16 18.76 -9.67
CA ALA A 501 -0.21 19.24 -9.66
C ALA A 501 -1.04 18.53 -8.60
N ILE A 502 -1.75 19.30 -7.80
CA ILE A 502 -2.73 18.78 -6.84
C ILE A 502 -4.05 18.58 -7.58
N LEU A 503 -4.62 17.38 -7.47
CA LEU A 503 -5.86 17.01 -8.14
C LEU A 503 -7.06 17.18 -7.21
N ASN A 504 -6.93 16.73 -5.97
CA ASN A 504 -8.00 16.74 -4.98
C ASN A 504 -7.54 17.30 -3.65
N VAL A 505 -8.51 17.84 -2.92
CA VAL A 505 -8.34 18.31 -1.54
C VAL A 505 -9.60 17.99 -0.75
N VAL A 506 -9.46 17.34 0.40
CA VAL A 506 -10.56 17.02 1.34
C VAL A 506 -10.11 17.20 2.78
N GLU A 507 -11.06 17.48 3.66
CA GLU A 507 -10.83 17.60 5.10
C GLU A 507 -11.36 16.35 5.82
N ASP A 508 -10.60 15.82 6.81
CA ASP A 508 -11.05 14.71 7.64
C ASP A 508 -11.68 15.20 8.97
N LYS A 509 -12.19 14.27 9.79
CA LYS A 509 -12.80 14.58 11.07
C LYS A 509 -11.84 15.23 12.09
N ASN A 510 -10.54 15.03 11.94
CA ASN A 510 -9.52 15.63 12.78
C ASN A 510 -9.11 17.01 12.27
N HIS A 511 -9.76 17.49 11.21
CA HIS A 511 -9.45 18.75 10.52
C HIS A 511 -8.07 18.77 9.86
N ASP A 512 -7.51 17.58 9.59
CA ASP A 512 -6.34 17.43 8.75
C ASP A 512 -6.78 17.45 7.26
N ILE A 513 -5.93 18.03 6.41
CA ILE A 513 -6.23 18.16 4.98
C ILE A 513 -5.51 17.05 4.22
N TRP A 514 -6.28 16.34 3.41
CA TRP A 514 -5.78 15.29 2.54
C TRP A 514 -5.76 15.79 1.10
N ILE A 515 -4.66 15.56 0.43
CA ILE A 515 -4.49 15.92 -0.98
C ILE A 515 -3.96 14.75 -1.79
N SER A 516 -4.34 14.71 -3.06
CA SER A 516 -3.78 13.76 -4.01
C SER A 516 -3.14 14.46 -5.20
N THR A 517 -2.08 13.84 -5.72
CA THR A 517 -1.47 14.13 -7.02
C THR A 517 -1.71 12.95 -7.95
N VAL A 518 -1.17 12.98 -9.16
CA VAL A 518 -1.24 11.83 -10.09
C VAL A 518 -0.56 10.56 -9.57
N THR A 519 0.30 10.65 -8.56
CA THR A 519 1.14 9.52 -8.10
C THR A 519 1.29 9.42 -6.59
N SER A 520 0.69 10.33 -5.83
CA SER A 520 0.95 10.39 -4.39
C SER A 520 -0.26 10.91 -3.63
N ILE A 521 -0.37 10.49 -2.37
CA ILE A 521 -1.35 10.99 -1.41
C ILE A 521 -0.60 11.58 -0.23
N TYR A 522 -0.98 12.79 0.18
CA TYR A 522 -0.38 13.49 1.30
C TYR A 522 -1.45 13.85 2.32
N LYS A 523 -1.03 13.87 3.57
CA LYS A 523 -1.76 14.42 4.71
C LYS A 523 -1.08 15.71 5.15
N ILE A 524 -1.84 16.76 5.38
CA ILE A 524 -1.35 18.06 5.85
C ILE A 524 -1.98 18.32 7.21
N LYS A 525 -1.15 18.30 8.24
CA LYS A 525 -1.54 18.78 9.58
C LYS A 525 -1.43 20.29 9.62
N VAL A 526 -2.49 20.93 10.06
CA VAL A 526 -2.59 22.38 10.13
C VAL A 526 -2.56 22.83 11.57
N ASP A 527 -1.52 23.56 11.96
CA ASP A 527 -1.49 24.26 13.26
C ASP A 527 -2.05 25.68 13.05
N ARG A 528 -3.25 25.89 13.58
CA ARG A 528 -4.04 27.13 13.42
C ARG A 528 -3.83 28.01 14.64
N ARG A 529 -2.75 28.79 14.67
CA ARG A 529 -2.56 29.82 15.70
C ARG A 529 -3.14 31.15 15.25
N ALA A 530 -3.61 31.96 16.20
CA ALA A 530 -4.32 33.20 15.89
C ALA A 530 -3.59 34.14 14.91
N ASP A 531 -2.26 34.15 14.91
CA ASP A 531 -1.45 35.06 14.10
C ASP A 531 -0.80 34.42 12.88
N LYS A 532 -0.74 33.09 12.80
CA LYS A 532 -0.04 32.39 11.72
C LYS A 532 -0.45 30.92 11.61
N TYR A 533 -0.72 30.47 10.37
CA TYR A 533 -0.86 29.06 10.07
C TYR A 533 0.49 28.43 9.79
N SER A 534 0.69 27.22 10.29
CA SER A 534 1.82 26.37 9.88
C SER A 534 1.31 25.02 9.38
N PHE A 535 2.01 24.50 8.38
CA PHE A 535 1.58 23.31 7.63
C PHE A 535 2.67 22.25 7.74
N HIS A 536 2.28 21.06 8.14
CA HIS A 536 3.18 19.91 8.17
C HIS A 536 2.70 18.87 7.17
N VAL A 537 3.43 18.74 6.06
CA VAL A 537 3.11 17.83 4.97
C VAL A 537 3.70 16.46 5.23
N ILE A 538 2.88 15.43 5.21
CA ILE A 538 3.24 14.03 5.44
C ILE A 538 2.90 13.24 4.18
N SER A 539 3.90 12.59 3.58
CA SER A 539 3.65 11.66 2.48
C SER A 539 3.08 10.35 3.02
N CYS A 540 1.88 10.00 2.60
CA CYS A 540 1.19 8.78 3.03
C CYS A 540 1.31 7.65 2.00
N LEU A 541 1.42 8.01 0.73
CA LEU A 541 1.60 7.08 -0.37
C LEU A 541 2.46 7.75 -1.44
N SER A 542 3.53 7.10 -1.86
CA SER A 542 4.53 7.65 -2.78
C SER A 542 4.37 7.13 -4.21
N GLU A 543 5.11 7.73 -5.16
CA GLU A 543 5.16 7.32 -6.57
C GLU A 543 5.50 5.85 -6.79
N ASP A 544 6.38 5.30 -5.95
CA ASP A 544 6.81 3.90 -6.06
C ASP A 544 5.70 2.93 -5.66
N GLU A 545 4.69 3.44 -4.99
CA GLU A 545 3.58 2.68 -4.42
C GLU A 545 2.30 2.75 -5.27
N ILE A 546 2.20 3.71 -6.18
CA ILE A 546 1.06 3.88 -7.11
C ILE A 546 1.58 3.79 -8.55
N ARG A 547 0.95 3.00 -9.41
CA ARG A 547 1.27 3.01 -10.85
C ARG A 547 0.88 4.35 -11.47
N GLN A 548 1.76 4.91 -12.30
CA GLN A 548 1.56 6.20 -12.97
C GLN A 548 0.27 6.28 -13.81
N ASP A 549 -0.31 5.15 -14.20
CA ASP A 549 -1.51 5.10 -15.04
C ASP A 549 -2.82 5.10 -14.23
N ASP A 550 -2.77 5.02 -12.90
CA ASP A 550 -3.97 4.80 -12.08
C ASP A 550 -4.59 6.08 -11.51
N LEU A 551 -3.84 7.19 -11.37
CA LEU A 551 -4.32 8.45 -10.78
C LEU A 551 -4.40 9.58 -11.82
N TYR A 552 -5.41 9.59 -12.65
CA TYR A 552 -5.71 10.73 -13.55
C TYR A 552 -7.00 11.44 -13.10
N SER A 553 -6.90 12.66 -12.57
CA SER A 553 -8.00 13.63 -12.36
C SER A 553 -9.29 13.03 -11.75
N PHE A 554 -9.25 12.49 -10.53
CA PHE A 554 -10.35 11.71 -9.98
C PHE A 554 -10.99 12.32 -8.75
N PRO A 555 -12.28 12.02 -8.52
CA PRO A 555 -13.02 12.55 -7.41
C PRO A 555 -12.48 12.01 -6.09
N SER A 556 -12.56 12.82 -5.07
CA SER A 556 -12.38 12.45 -3.69
C SER A 556 -13.67 12.59 -2.91
N LEU A 557 -13.90 11.69 -1.98
CA LEU A 557 -15.02 11.74 -1.05
C LEU A 557 -14.54 11.40 0.35
N MET A 558 -14.79 12.28 1.31
CA MET A 558 -14.70 11.97 2.72
C MET A 558 -16.11 11.66 3.24
N THR A 559 -16.32 10.44 3.71
CA THR A 559 -17.62 10.04 4.28
C THR A 559 -17.78 10.49 5.73
N ARG A 560 -19.01 10.51 6.21
CA ARG A 560 -19.33 10.83 7.61
C ARG A 560 -18.68 9.86 8.60
N ASP A 561 -18.42 8.63 8.18
CA ASP A 561 -17.71 7.63 8.97
C ASP A 561 -16.19 7.76 8.88
N ASN A 562 -15.69 8.89 8.36
CA ASN A 562 -14.28 9.18 8.21
C ASN A 562 -13.53 8.18 7.32
N GLN A 563 -14.18 7.72 6.25
CA GLN A 563 -13.53 6.95 5.19
C GLN A 563 -13.21 7.88 4.01
N LEU A 564 -11.95 7.90 3.60
CA LEU A 564 -11.54 8.61 2.40
C LEU A 564 -11.60 7.67 1.20
N PHE A 565 -12.36 8.08 0.18
CA PHE A 565 -12.43 7.43 -1.12
C PHE A 565 -11.72 8.30 -2.16
N LEU A 566 -10.93 7.68 -3.02
CA LEU A 566 -10.29 8.30 -4.18
C LEU A 566 -10.59 7.46 -5.42
N GLY A 567 -11.22 8.05 -6.43
CA GLY A 567 -11.52 7.38 -7.69
C GLY A 567 -10.25 7.09 -8.49
N LEU A 568 -10.30 6.07 -9.36
CA LEU A 568 -9.24 5.65 -10.27
C LEU A 568 -9.84 5.26 -11.62
N MET A 569 -8.99 5.11 -12.65
CA MET A 569 -9.43 4.65 -13.98
C MET A 569 -10.06 3.25 -13.95
N ASN A 570 -9.59 2.36 -13.07
CA ASN A 570 -10.00 0.96 -13.01
C ASN A 570 -10.49 0.55 -11.61
N GLY A 571 -10.94 1.52 -10.79
CA GLY A 571 -11.35 1.24 -9.43
C GLY A 571 -11.37 2.47 -8.53
N PHE A 572 -11.14 2.23 -7.25
CA PHE A 572 -11.01 3.28 -6.26
C PHE A 572 -10.14 2.81 -5.09
N ILE A 573 -9.55 3.77 -4.41
CA ILE A 573 -8.88 3.57 -3.13
C ILE A 573 -9.85 3.95 -2.02
N ALA A 574 -9.88 3.16 -0.94
CA ALA A 574 -10.60 3.52 0.27
C ALA A 574 -9.78 3.17 1.52
N PHE A 575 -9.73 4.10 2.46
CA PHE A 575 -9.07 3.90 3.74
C PHE A 575 -9.62 4.86 4.81
N SER A 576 -9.44 4.49 6.08
CA SER A 576 -9.72 5.38 7.19
C SER A 576 -8.48 6.21 7.53
N PRO A 577 -8.56 7.55 7.55
CA PRO A 577 -7.49 8.43 8.01
C PRO A 577 -6.90 8.08 9.38
N GLU A 578 -7.72 7.55 10.29
CA GLU A 578 -7.32 7.15 11.64
C GLU A 578 -6.38 5.93 11.64
N ASN A 579 -6.49 5.07 10.63
CA ASN A 579 -5.64 3.88 10.46
C ASN A 579 -4.30 4.20 9.78
N MET A 580 -4.11 5.45 9.34
CA MET A 580 -2.88 5.91 8.76
C MET A 580 -1.93 6.32 9.87
N ILE A 581 -0.92 5.52 10.10
CA ILE A 581 0.11 5.81 11.07
C ILE A 581 0.99 6.93 10.49
N ASP A 582 1.15 8.02 11.23
CA ASP A 582 2.17 9.00 10.94
C ASP A 582 3.52 8.29 11.00
N ASN A 583 4.04 7.93 9.84
CA ASN A 583 5.39 7.39 9.74
C ASN A 583 6.38 8.48 10.13
N GLN A 584 6.57 8.68 11.41
CA GLN A 584 7.83 9.19 11.92
C GLN A 584 8.85 8.07 11.70
N CYS A 585 9.17 7.83 10.44
CA CYS A 585 10.27 6.94 10.08
C CYS A 585 11.50 7.49 10.78
N LEU A 586 11.98 6.73 11.74
CA LEU A 586 13.36 6.81 12.19
C LEU A 586 14.21 6.83 10.93
N ASN A 587 14.79 7.99 10.63
CA ASN A 587 15.47 8.37 9.40
C ASN A 587 16.69 7.50 9.10
N ARG A 588 16.47 6.25 8.69
CA ARG A 588 17.47 5.48 7.96
C ARG A 588 16.96 5.33 6.54
N PRO A 589 17.63 5.92 5.53
CA PRO A 589 17.25 5.71 4.15
C PRO A 589 17.31 4.22 3.84
N LEU A 590 16.17 3.62 3.53
CA LEU A 590 16.05 2.27 3.00
C LEU A 590 16.13 2.38 1.47
N PHE A 591 17.16 1.80 0.89
CA PHE A 591 17.24 1.66 -0.56
C PHE A 591 16.23 0.58 -0.99
N THR A 592 15.11 0.99 -1.56
CA THR A 592 14.05 0.09 -2.02
C THR A 592 14.26 -0.45 -3.43
N SER A 593 15.13 0.16 -4.23
CA SER A 593 15.54 -0.39 -5.52
C SER A 593 16.96 0.02 -5.92
N PHE A 594 17.70 -0.91 -6.46
CA PHE A 594 19.00 -0.69 -7.07
C PHE A 594 18.87 -0.93 -8.58
N ARG A 595 18.87 0.12 -9.40
CA ARG A 595 18.93 -0.01 -10.85
C ARG A 595 20.36 0.22 -11.33
N LEU A 596 21.03 -0.88 -11.70
CA LEU A 596 22.28 -0.82 -12.45
C LEU A 596 21.95 -0.46 -13.92
N PHE A 597 22.02 0.79 -14.27
CA PHE A 597 22.14 1.15 -15.67
C PHE A 597 23.51 0.67 -16.18
N ARG A 598 23.54 0.08 -17.39
CA ARG A 598 24.78 -0.34 -18.07
C ARG A 598 25.76 0.82 -18.15
N ALA A 599 26.56 1.01 -17.13
CA ALA A 599 27.77 1.78 -17.20
C ALA A 599 28.93 0.77 -17.22
N LYS A 600 29.69 0.77 -18.31
CA LYS A 600 31.02 0.18 -18.33
C LYS A 600 31.81 0.80 -17.18
N TYR A 601 32.23 -0.05 -16.20
CA TYR A 601 33.10 0.30 -15.10
C TYR A 601 32.50 1.17 -13.97
N ILE A 602 31.86 0.53 -12.99
CA ILE A 602 31.88 1.01 -11.60
C ILE A 602 32.70 -0.02 -10.83
N THR A 603 33.93 0.32 -10.50
CA THR A 603 34.88 -0.54 -9.79
C THR A 603 34.85 -0.35 -8.27
N ASP A 604 34.06 0.57 -7.73
CA ASP A 604 34.00 0.82 -6.30
C ASP A 604 32.58 1.13 -5.81
N VAL A 605 31.96 0.15 -5.16
CA VAL A 605 30.62 0.28 -4.53
C VAL A 605 30.74 0.81 -3.09
N SER A 606 31.94 0.92 -2.53
CA SER A 606 32.18 1.37 -1.15
C SER A 606 31.82 2.85 -0.95
N TYR A 607 31.79 3.65 -2.02
CA TYR A 607 31.35 5.04 -2.01
C TYR A 607 29.84 5.20 -1.71
N LEU A 608 29.01 4.22 -2.07
CA LEU A 608 27.55 4.27 -1.88
C LEU A 608 27.10 3.81 -0.47
N ILE A 609 28.02 3.24 0.30
CA ILE A 609 27.71 2.70 1.65
C ILE A 609 28.20 3.64 2.77
N LYS A 610 28.92 4.70 2.46
CA LYS A 610 29.56 5.60 3.44
C LYS A 610 28.80 6.89 3.73
N HIS A 611 27.61 7.12 3.18
CA HIS A 611 26.82 8.32 3.48
C HIS A 611 25.38 7.96 3.84
#